data_6e3789bd0cf4a832edd52b21552c25a1
#
_entry.id   6e3789bd0cf4a832edd52b21552c25a1
#
_cell.length_a   1.000
_cell.length_b   1.000
_cell.length_c   1.000
_cell.angle_alpha   90.00
_cell.angle_beta   90.00
_cell.angle_gamma   90.00
#
_symmetry.space_group_name_H-M   'P 1'
#
loop_
_entity.id
_entity.type
_entity.pdbx_description
1 polymer ?
#
loop_
_entity_poly.entity_id
_entity_poly.type
_entity_poly.pdbx_seq_one_letter_code
_entity_poly.pdbx_strand_id
1 'polypeptide(L)'
;MIYLDYTANTPADPDVLDAYLAAERRYIANPNSTHIAGQEARAEMERVTQSIAQHLGVQPAEIIYTSGASEANNLALKGIAHASRHIGKHIISTQLEHSSVGASLSALQQQGYEIDLLDIGRDGRVDLDQLRELMRDDTILVAVCAVDSELGTIQPIREIAGIVKPYPGCRLHVDATQAVGKTDLWLDGVDT
;
A
#
# COMPACT_ATOMS: atom_id res chain seq x y z
N MET A 1 4.63 -27.34 -18.95
CA MET A 1 4.04 -26.96 -17.64
C MET A 1 3.28 -25.65 -17.84
N ILE A 2 2.05 -25.56 -17.36
CA ILE A 2 1.30 -24.28 -17.33
C ILE A 2 1.43 -23.73 -15.91
N TYR A 3 2.05 -22.55 -15.76
CA TYR A 3 2.21 -21.88 -14.46
C TYR A 3 1.09 -20.84 -14.30
N LEU A 4 0.27 -20.96 -13.27
CA LEU A 4 -0.89 -20.11 -13.02
C LEU A 4 -0.84 -19.38 -11.68
N ASP A 5 0.28 -19.48 -10.96
CA ASP A 5 0.43 -18.89 -9.63
C ASP A 5 1.20 -17.54 -9.67
N TYR A 6 0.75 -16.62 -10.51
CA TYR A 6 1.35 -15.29 -10.65
C TYR A 6 1.12 -14.40 -9.42
N THR A 7 0.21 -14.78 -8.55
CA THR A 7 0.01 -14.12 -7.27
C THR A 7 1.17 -14.33 -6.32
N ALA A 8 1.70 -15.55 -6.26
CA ALA A 8 2.86 -15.87 -5.44
C ALA A 8 4.16 -15.32 -6.05
N ASN A 9 4.34 -15.49 -7.36
CA ASN A 9 5.53 -15.00 -8.06
C ASN A 9 5.27 -14.84 -9.56
N THR A 10 5.43 -13.63 -10.08
CA THR A 10 5.36 -13.33 -11.50
C THR A 10 6.76 -13.42 -12.09
N PRO A 11 6.99 -14.20 -13.17
CA PRO A 11 8.26 -14.17 -13.88
C PRO A 11 8.59 -12.74 -14.34
N ALA A 12 9.85 -12.32 -14.13
CA ALA A 12 10.28 -11.01 -14.60
C ALA A 12 10.32 -10.98 -16.13
N ASP A 13 9.85 -9.86 -16.70
CA ASP A 13 9.96 -9.60 -18.12
C ASP A 13 11.44 -9.53 -18.56
N PRO A 14 11.83 -10.09 -19.73
CA PRO A 14 13.19 -10.04 -20.21
C PRO A 14 13.78 -8.63 -20.29
N ASP A 15 13.02 -7.64 -20.74
CA ASP A 15 13.46 -6.25 -20.83
C ASP A 15 13.74 -5.64 -19.43
N VAL A 16 12.96 -6.05 -18.43
CA VAL A 16 13.17 -5.66 -17.02
C VAL A 16 14.47 -6.28 -16.48
N LEU A 17 14.75 -7.54 -16.80
CA LEU A 17 15.98 -8.21 -16.39
C LEU A 17 17.21 -7.54 -17.04
N ASP A 18 17.13 -7.20 -18.31
CA ASP A 18 18.20 -6.51 -19.03
C ASP A 18 18.45 -5.11 -18.46
N ALA A 19 17.38 -4.36 -18.16
CA ALA A 19 17.47 -3.06 -17.51
C ALA A 19 18.09 -3.15 -16.12
N TYR A 20 17.70 -4.15 -15.32
CA TYR A 20 18.28 -4.42 -14.00
C TYR A 20 19.80 -4.66 -14.09
N LEU A 21 20.22 -5.57 -14.99
CA LEU A 21 21.64 -5.89 -15.16
C LEU A 21 22.44 -4.67 -15.67
N ALA A 22 21.86 -3.86 -16.55
CA ALA A 22 22.50 -2.64 -17.03
C ALA A 22 22.68 -1.61 -15.90
N ALA A 23 21.65 -1.43 -15.05
CA ALA A 23 21.71 -0.53 -13.90
C ALA A 23 22.76 -0.97 -12.87
N GLU A 24 22.79 -2.27 -12.51
CA GLU A 24 23.78 -2.84 -11.59
C GLU A 24 25.24 -2.64 -12.05
N ARG A 25 25.48 -2.75 -13.36
CA ARG A 25 26.82 -2.53 -13.92
C ARG A 25 27.21 -1.06 -14.00
N ARG A 26 26.25 -0.17 -14.16
CA ARG A 26 26.49 1.27 -14.37
C ARG A 26 26.57 2.04 -13.06
N TYR A 27 25.66 1.80 -12.12
CA TYR A 27 25.48 2.60 -10.92
C TYR A 27 26.03 1.90 -9.68
N ILE A 28 27.35 1.67 -9.67
CA ILE A 28 28.04 0.94 -8.59
C ILE A 28 28.26 1.76 -7.32
N ALA A 29 27.99 3.06 -7.36
CA ALA A 29 28.31 3.97 -6.27
C ALA A 29 27.10 4.27 -5.37
N ASN A 30 27.38 4.55 -4.10
CA ASN A 30 26.36 5.01 -3.18
C ASN A 30 25.82 6.40 -3.62
N PRO A 31 24.51 6.56 -3.83
CA PRO A 31 23.91 7.83 -4.25
C PRO A 31 24.07 8.97 -3.22
N ASN A 32 24.44 8.67 -1.97
CA ASN A 32 24.76 9.68 -0.95
C ASN A 32 26.21 10.17 -1.00
N SER A 33 27.06 9.57 -1.84
CA SER A 33 28.44 10.02 -2.01
C SER A 33 28.52 11.32 -2.81
N THR A 34 29.48 12.18 -2.47
CA THR A 34 29.66 13.50 -3.10
C THR A 34 30.49 13.49 -4.37
N HIS A 35 31.18 12.38 -4.69
CA HIS A 35 31.93 12.21 -5.93
C HIS A 35 31.02 11.96 -7.14
N ILE A 36 31.54 12.14 -8.34
CA ILE A 36 30.79 12.11 -9.61
C ILE A 36 29.92 10.84 -9.75
N ALA A 37 30.48 9.66 -9.50
CA ALA A 37 29.72 8.40 -9.64
C ALA A 37 28.54 8.31 -8.67
N GLY A 38 28.65 8.87 -7.43
CA GLY A 38 27.53 8.96 -6.50
C GLY A 38 26.45 9.94 -6.96
N GLN A 39 26.86 11.08 -7.53
CA GLN A 39 25.94 12.07 -8.10
C GLN A 39 25.16 11.52 -9.29
N GLU A 40 25.83 10.76 -10.17
CA GLU A 40 25.18 10.07 -11.30
C GLU A 40 24.16 9.04 -10.83
N ALA A 41 24.49 8.22 -9.82
CA ALA A 41 23.56 7.25 -9.24
C ALA A 41 22.34 7.96 -8.61
N ARG A 42 22.54 9.08 -7.89
CA ARG A 42 21.45 9.89 -7.33
C ARG A 42 20.54 10.46 -8.42
N ALA A 43 21.11 11.06 -9.45
CA ALA A 43 20.34 11.65 -10.54
C ALA A 43 19.47 10.59 -11.26
N GLU A 44 19.98 9.37 -11.40
CA GLU A 44 19.19 8.28 -11.97
C GLU A 44 18.06 7.82 -11.02
N MET A 45 18.31 7.68 -9.72
CA MET A 45 17.26 7.38 -8.75
C MET A 45 16.15 8.44 -8.75
N GLU A 46 16.51 9.72 -8.78
CA GLU A 46 15.55 10.83 -8.87
C GLU A 46 14.72 10.76 -10.15
N ARG A 47 15.36 10.49 -11.30
CA ARG A 47 14.67 10.33 -12.58
C ARG A 47 13.68 9.17 -12.56
N VAL A 48 14.08 8.01 -12.03
CA VAL A 48 13.22 6.82 -11.93
C VAL A 48 12.07 7.08 -10.96
N THR A 49 12.33 7.73 -9.81
CA THR A 49 11.29 8.11 -8.84
C THR A 49 10.25 9.04 -9.47
N GLN A 50 10.69 10.02 -10.25
CA GLN A 50 9.78 10.91 -11.01
C GLN A 50 8.91 10.12 -11.99
N SER A 51 9.50 9.14 -12.71
CA SER A 51 8.76 8.29 -13.64
C SER A 51 7.71 7.45 -12.92
N ILE A 52 8.05 6.82 -11.80
CA ILE A 52 7.11 6.04 -10.98
C ILE A 52 5.97 6.93 -10.49
N ALA A 53 6.29 8.10 -9.92
CA ALA A 53 5.32 9.04 -9.42
C ALA A 53 4.35 9.51 -10.52
N GLN A 54 4.87 9.79 -11.72
CA GLN A 54 4.05 10.16 -12.88
C GLN A 54 3.07 9.05 -13.29
N HIS A 55 3.51 7.78 -13.29
CA HIS A 55 2.65 6.64 -13.62
C HIS A 55 1.56 6.41 -12.57
N LEU A 56 1.85 6.68 -11.30
CA LEU A 56 0.90 6.56 -10.20
C LEU A 56 0.04 7.82 -10.01
N GLY A 57 0.35 8.92 -10.67
CA GLY A 57 -0.37 10.19 -10.50
C GLY A 57 -0.12 10.88 -9.16
N VAL A 58 1.03 10.62 -8.53
CA VAL A 58 1.44 11.17 -7.22
C VAL A 58 2.70 12.04 -7.34
N GLN A 59 3.13 12.67 -6.24
CA GLN A 59 4.37 13.45 -6.21
C GLN A 59 5.58 12.54 -5.94
N PRO A 60 6.78 12.85 -6.46
CA PRO A 60 7.98 12.07 -6.17
C PRO A 60 8.30 11.94 -4.67
N ALA A 61 7.97 12.94 -3.87
CA ALA A 61 8.15 12.93 -2.42
C ALA A 61 7.21 11.96 -1.67
N GLU A 62 6.17 11.47 -2.33
CA GLU A 62 5.22 10.48 -1.80
C GLU A 62 5.67 9.04 -2.07
N ILE A 63 6.75 8.85 -2.85
CA ILE A 63 7.32 7.52 -3.11
C ILE A 63 8.32 7.16 -2.01
N ILE A 64 8.03 6.07 -1.31
CA ILE A 64 8.89 5.50 -0.27
C ILE A 64 9.34 4.11 -0.70
N TYR A 65 10.64 3.91 -0.83
CA TYR A 65 11.22 2.60 -1.16
C TYR A 65 11.33 1.73 0.08
N THR A 66 10.86 0.51 -0.03
CA THR A 66 10.91 -0.52 1.02
C THR A 66 11.44 -1.83 0.45
N SER A 67 11.75 -2.79 1.30
CA SER A 67 12.19 -4.13 0.87
C SER A 67 11.05 -4.99 0.28
N GLY A 68 9.80 -4.54 0.43
CA GLY A 68 8.62 -5.22 -0.09
C GLY A 68 7.34 -4.80 0.64
N ALA A 69 6.19 -5.32 0.20
CA ALA A 69 4.88 -4.96 0.72
C ALA A 69 4.74 -5.20 2.24
N SER A 70 5.37 -6.24 2.79
CA SER A 70 5.33 -6.51 4.24
C SER A 70 5.96 -5.38 5.06
N GLU A 71 7.08 -4.81 4.61
CA GLU A 71 7.68 -3.63 5.25
C GLU A 71 6.80 -2.40 5.04
N ALA A 72 6.30 -2.18 3.82
CA ALA A 72 5.44 -1.05 3.50
C ALA A 72 4.18 -1.04 4.38
N ASN A 73 3.45 -2.16 4.47
CA ASN A 73 2.28 -2.30 5.33
C ASN A 73 2.59 -2.04 6.81
N ASN A 74 3.69 -2.61 7.33
CA ASN A 74 4.10 -2.37 8.72
C ASN A 74 4.43 -0.88 8.97
N LEU A 75 5.16 -0.26 8.06
CA LEU A 75 5.54 1.15 8.18
C LEU A 75 4.32 2.06 8.15
N ALA A 76 3.42 1.85 7.19
CA ALA A 76 2.20 2.64 7.03
C ALA A 76 1.26 2.47 8.24
N LEU A 77 0.83 1.24 8.53
CA LEU A 77 -0.18 0.98 9.57
C LEU A 77 0.30 1.42 10.96
N LYS A 78 1.51 1.01 11.35
CA LYS A 78 2.06 1.37 12.67
C LYS A 78 2.46 2.84 12.74
N GLY A 79 2.95 3.41 11.63
CA GLY A 79 3.29 4.82 11.52
C GLY A 79 2.06 5.72 11.70
N ILE A 80 0.98 5.44 10.98
CA ILE A 80 -0.30 6.16 11.08
C ILE A 80 -0.88 6.02 12.49
N ALA A 81 -0.97 4.79 13.01
CA ALA A 81 -1.50 4.55 14.34
C ALA A 81 -0.72 5.32 15.42
N HIS A 82 0.62 5.34 15.33
CA HIS A 82 1.44 6.10 16.27
C HIS A 82 1.27 7.61 16.13
N ALA A 83 1.25 8.12 14.91
CA ALA A 83 1.09 9.55 14.63
C ALA A 83 -0.29 10.06 15.05
N SER A 84 -1.35 9.26 14.84
CA SER A 84 -2.74 9.64 15.08
C SER A 84 -3.27 9.25 16.49
N ARG A 85 -2.41 8.72 17.39
CA ARG A 85 -2.81 8.29 18.74
C ARG A 85 -3.48 9.37 19.61
N HIS A 86 -3.30 10.63 19.26
CA HIS A 86 -3.92 11.78 19.93
C HIS A 86 -5.34 12.05 19.44
N ILE A 87 -5.74 11.48 18.29
CA ILE A 87 -7.08 11.57 17.69
C ILE A 87 -7.94 10.43 18.23
N GLY A 88 -7.43 9.20 18.17
CA GLY A 88 -8.16 8.02 18.57
C GLY A 88 -7.33 6.75 18.48
N LYS A 89 -8.01 5.62 18.70
CA LYS A 89 -7.42 4.28 18.64
C LYS A 89 -8.29 3.27 17.90
N HIS A 90 -9.27 3.72 17.14
CA HIS A 90 -10.14 2.85 16.36
C HIS A 90 -9.61 2.68 14.94
N ILE A 91 -9.59 1.43 14.48
CA ILE A 91 -9.11 1.01 13.14
C ILE A 91 -10.15 0.07 12.54
N ILE A 92 -10.47 0.27 11.28
CA ILE A 92 -11.35 -0.62 10.52
C ILE A 92 -10.52 -1.33 9.44
N SER A 93 -10.73 -2.65 9.27
CA SER A 93 -10.05 -3.44 8.26
C SER A 93 -10.92 -4.59 7.76
N THR A 94 -10.34 -5.58 7.09
CA THR A 94 -11.07 -6.74 6.58
C THR A 94 -10.40 -8.06 6.98
N GLN A 95 -11.11 -9.17 6.78
CA GLN A 95 -10.53 -10.52 6.93
C GLN A 95 -9.77 -10.99 5.67
N LEU A 96 -9.87 -10.23 4.56
CA LEU A 96 -9.20 -10.55 3.29
C LEU A 96 -7.75 -10.08 3.22
N GLU A 97 -7.30 -9.34 4.24
CA GLU A 97 -5.99 -8.71 4.23
C GLU A 97 -4.85 -9.75 4.27
N HIS A 98 -3.77 -9.42 3.57
CA HIS A 98 -2.55 -10.20 3.66
C HIS A 98 -2.04 -10.29 5.11
N SER A 99 -1.36 -11.39 5.45
CA SER A 99 -0.84 -11.66 6.80
C SER A 99 0.03 -10.52 7.38
N SER A 100 0.71 -9.73 6.54
CA SER A 100 1.50 -8.56 6.99
C SER A 100 0.63 -7.43 7.55
N VAL A 101 -0.58 -7.24 7.00
CA VAL A 101 -1.59 -6.31 7.53
C VAL A 101 -2.19 -6.89 8.81
N GLY A 102 -2.70 -8.13 8.78
CA GLY A 102 -3.28 -8.80 9.93
C GLY A 102 -2.35 -8.86 11.15
N ALA A 103 -1.07 -9.19 10.94
CA ALA A 103 -0.07 -9.20 12.00
C ALA A 103 0.20 -7.79 12.58
N SER A 104 0.21 -6.75 11.72
CA SER A 104 0.36 -5.37 12.17
C SER A 104 -0.83 -4.91 13.01
N LEU A 105 -2.06 -5.24 12.58
CA LEU A 105 -3.29 -4.96 13.33
C LEU A 105 -3.32 -5.70 14.68
N SER A 106 -2.94 -6.97 14.70
CA SER A 106 -2.83 -7.75 15.95
C SER A 106 -1.83 -7.13 16.92
N ALA A 107 -0.70 -6.64 16.44
CA ALA A 107 0.29 -5.95 17.27
C ALA A 107 -0.25 -4.60 17.81
N LEU A 108 -1.03 -3.88 17.02
CA LEU A 108 -1.70 -2.65 17.46
C LEU A 108 -2.79 -2.94 18.49
N GLN A 109 -3.57 -4.01 18.30
CA GLN A 109 -4.58 -4.45 19.26
C GLN A 109 -3.97 -4.74 20.63
N GLN A 110 -2.81 -5.38 20.70
CA GLN A 110 -2.05 -5.60 21.94
C GLN A 110 -1.60 -4.28 22.61
N GLN A 111 -1.52 -3.19 21.85
CA GLN A 111 -1.21 -1.84 22.36
C GLN A 111 -2.47 -1.04 22.72
N GLY A 112 -3.63 -1.68 22.70
CA GLY A 112 -4.91 -1.10 23.11
C GLY A 112 -5.62 -0.33 21.99
N TYR A 113 -5.33 -0.62 20.72
CA TYR A 113 -6.17 -0.19 19.60
C TYR A 113 -7.37 -1.12 19.46
N GLU A 114 -8.51 -0.55 19.10
CA GLU A 114 -9.74 -1.27 18.78
C GLU A 114 -9.77 -1.55 17.28
N ILE A 115 -9.97 -2.82 16.90
CA ILE A 115 -9.97 -3.25 15.52
C ILE A 115 -11.34 -3.82 15.18
N ASP A 116 -12.06 -3.17 14.29
CA ASP A 116 -13.28 -3.68 13.70
C ASP A 116 -13.01 -4.26 12.31
N LEU A 117 -13.62 -5.40 12.01
CA LEU A 117 -13.46 -6.07 10.71
C LEU A 117 -14.78 -6.01 9.95
N LEU A 118 -14.70 -5.53 8.70
CA LEU A 118 -15.84 -5.49 7.80
C LEU A 118 -16.23 -6.89 7.34
N ASP A 119 -17.52 -7.11 7.27
CA ASP A 119 -18.10 -8.29 6.64
C ASP A 119 -17.84 -8.28 5.13
N ILE A 120 -17.73 -9.48 4.59
CA ILE A 120 -17.48 -9.70 3.16
C ILE A 120 -18.74 -10.32 2.54
N GLY A 121 -19.27 -9.66 1.54
CA GLY A 121 -20.41 -10.14 0.77
C GLY A 121 -20.10 -11.42 -0.01
N ARG A 122 -21.13 -12.06 -0.55
CA ARG A 122 -20.97 -13.26 -1.37
C ARG A 122 -20.19 -13.04 -2.67
N ASP A 123 -20.09 -11.79 -3.11
CA ASP A 123 -19.30 -11.35 -4.25
C ASP A 123 -17.83 -11.09 -3.90
N GLY A 124 -17.43 -11.30 -2.64
CA GLY A 124 -16.09 -11.10 -2.14
C GLY A 124 -15.74 -9.63 -1.84
N ARG A 125 -16.72 -8.72 -1.84
CA ARG A 125 -16.51 -7.29 -1.56
C ARG A 125 -16.91 -6.94 -0.14
N VAL A 126 -16.26 -5.88 0.38
CA VAL A 126 -16.60 -5.32 1.69
C VAL A 126 -18.01 -4.74 1.71
N ASP A 127 -18.68 -4.83 2.86
CA ASP A 127 -19.96 -4.18 3.09
C ASP A 127 -19.75 -2.68 3.35
N LEU A 128 -20.15 -1.85 2.39
CA LEU A 128 -20.01 -0.39 2.46
C LEU A 128 -21.01 0.25 3.43
N ASP A 129 -22.16 -0.38 3.70
CA ASP A 129 -23.11 0.14 4.66
C ASP A 129 -22.60 -0.11 6.07
N GLN A 130 -22.05 -1.29 6.34
CA GLN A 130 -21.37 -1.57 7.60
C GLN A 130 -20.16 -0.64 7.81
N LEU A 131 -19.38 -0.32 6.75
CA LEU A 131 -18.30 0.67 6.88
C LEU A 131 -18.83 2.02 7.36
N ARG A 132 -19.95 2.51 6.79
CA ARG A 132 -20.57 3.77 7.24
C ARG A 132 -21.01 3.72 8.70
N GLU A 133 -21.55 2.60 9.15
CA GLU A 133 -22.01 2.41 10.54
C GLU A 133 -20.85 2.35 11.53
N LEU A 134 -19.71 1.76 11.14
CA LEU A 134 -18.53 1.62 11.99
C LEU A 134 -17.66 2.89 12.06
N MET A 135 -17.79 3.81 11.08
CA MET A 135 -17.01 5.06 11.10
C MET A 135 -17.37 5.93 12.30
N ARG A 136 -16.35 6.37 13.05
CA ARG A 136 -16.46 7.19 14.28
C ARG A 136 -15.48 8.35 14.23
N ASP A 137 -15.66 9.36 15.05
CA ASP A 137 -14.74 10.50 15.14
C ASP A 137 -13.33 10.12 15.64
N ASP A 138 -13.21 9.02 16.37
CA ASP A 138 -11.95 8.46 16.84
C ASP A 138 -11.39 7.34 15.94
N THR A 139 -12.00 7.10 14.75
CA THR A 139 -11.44 6.24 13.73
C THR A 139 -10.25 6.93 13.08
N ILE A 140 -9.07 6.31 13.17
CA ILE A 140 -7.83 6.88 12.67
C ILE A 140 -7.32 6.22 11.38
N LEU A 141 -7.84 5.04 11.06
CA LEU A 141 -7.36 4.25 9.93
C LEU A 141 -8.45 3.32 9.41
N VAL A 142 -8.63 3.31 8.10
CA VAL A 142 -9.29 2.24 7.35
C VAL A 142 -8.22 1.56 6.51
N ALA A 143 -8.04 0.24 6.64
CA ALA A 143 -7.03 -0.52 5.93
C ALA A 143 -7.69 -1.65 5.12
N VAL A 144 -7.54 -1.61 3.79
CA VAL A 144 -8.15 -2.58 2.87
C VAL A 144 -7.19 -2.94 1.74
N CYS A 145 -7.24 -4.18 1.24
CA CYS A 145 -6.54 -4.53 0.00
C CYS A 145 -7.34 -4.03 -1.22
N ALA A 146 -6.66 -3.59 -2.28
CA ALA A 146 -7.34 -3.22 -3.53
C ALA A 146 -7.84 -4.44 -4.29
N VAL A 147 -7.04 -5.51 -4.29
CA VAL A 147 -7.36 -6.81 -4.92
C VAL A 147 -6.94 -7.92 -3.97
N ASP A 148 -7.89 -8.77 -3.62
CA ASP A 148 -7.61 -9.95 -2.80
C ASP A 148 -6.70 -10.93 -3.55
N SER A 149 -5.68 -11.45 -2.86
CA SER A 149 -4.65 -12.28 -3.47
C SER A 149 -5.10 -13.72 -3.79
N GLU A 150 -6.15 -14.21 -3.14
CA GLU A 150 -6.65 -15.58 -3.29
C GLU A 150 -7.89 -15.62 -4.18
N LEU A 151 -8.84 -14.71 -3.96
CA LEU A 151 -10.10 -14.65 -4.69
C LEU A 151 -10.01 -13.83 -5.98
N GLY A 152 -9.05 -12.90 -6.07
CA GLY A 152 -8.92 -11.96 -7.18
C GLY A 152 -10.03 -10.89 -7.20
N THR A 153 -10.75 -10.72 -6.11
CA THR A 153 -11.83 -9.75 -6.01
C THR A 153 -11.30 -8.34 -5.91
N ILE A 154 -11.81 -7.45 -6.75
CA ILE A 154 -11.47 -6.02 -6.74
C ILE A 154 -12.38 -5.31 -5.75
N GLN A 155 -11.80 -4.65 -4.76
CA GLN A 155 -12.53 -3.90 -3.74
C GLN A 155 -12.95 -2.51 -4.24
N PRO A 156 -14.06 -1.95 -3.76
CA PRO A 156 -14.60 -0.66 -4.20
C PRO A 156 -13.86 0.53 -3.54
N ILE A 157 -12.55 0.69 -3.85
CA ILE A 157 -11.67 1.67 -3.18
C ILE A 157 -12.19 3.11 -3.31
N ARG A 158 -12.76 3.47 -4.46
CA ARG A 158 -13.33 4.80 -4.68
C ARG A 158 -14.47 5.13 -3.73
N GLU A 159 -15.37 4.18 -3.55
CA GLU A 159 -16.51 4.30 -2.65
C GLU A 159 -16.06 4.35 -1.18
N ILE A 160 -15.07 3.53 -0.82
CA ILE A 160 -14.44 3.53 0.50
C ILE A 160 -13.79 4.90 0.77
N ALA A 161 -13.00 5.43 -0.16
CA ALA A 161 -12.41 6.76 -0.05
C ALA A 161 -13.48 7.85 0.15
N GLY A 162 -14.62 7.75 -0.56
CA GLY A 162 -15.75 8.66 -0.38
C GLY A 162 -16.37 8.60 1.02
N ILE A 163 -16.40 7.43 1.65
CA ILE A 163 -16.90 7.25 3.03
C ILE A 163 -15.89 7.78 4.07
N VAL A 164 -14.60 7.59 3.83
CA VAL A 164 -13.53 8.04 4.75
C VAL A 164 -13.32 9.56 4.68
N LYS A 165 -13.48 10.17 3.52
CA LYS A 165 -13.23 11.60 3.26
C LYS A 165 -13.85 12.59 4.27
N PRO A 166 -15.08 12.41 4.79
CA PRO A 166 -15.64 13.30 5.80
C PRO A 166 -14.94 13.26 7.17
N TYR A 167 -14.04 12.31 7.40
CA TYR A 167 -13.35 12.10 8.68
C TYR A 167 -11.88 12.53 8.57
N PRO A 168 -11.54 13.81 8.80
CA PRO A 168 -10.19 14.35 8.54
C PRO A 168 -9.10 13.74 9.42
N GLY A 169 -9.48 13.11 10.53
CA GLY A 169 -8.57 12.37 11.41
C GLY A 169 -8.27 10.95 10.97
N CYS A 170 -9.04 10.40 10.02
CA CYS A 170 -8.90 9.06 9.50
C CYS A 170 -8.05 9.05 8.24
N ARG A 171 -7.19 8.04 8.09
CA ARG A 171 -6.40 7.76 6.88
C ARG A 171 -6.92 6.50 6.21
N LEU A 172 -6.86 6.48 4.88
CA LEU A 172 -7.14 5.30 4.08
C LEU A 172 -5.83 4.68 3.61
N HIS A 173 -5.55 3.48 4.10
CA HIS A 173 -4.45 2.63 3.62
C HIS A 173 -4.99 1.59 2.65
N VAL A 174 -4.33 1.44 1.50
CA VAL A 174 -4.70 0.46 0.48
C VAL A 174 -3.51 -0.43 0.14
N ASP A 175 -3.57 -1.71 0.52
CA ASP A 175 -2.60 -2.68 -0.01
C ASP A 175 -2.91 -2.95 -1.48
N ALA A 176 -2.11 -2.34 -2.36
CA ALA A 176 -2.26 -2.44 -3.81
C ALA A 176 -1.30 -3.44 -4.46
N THR A 177 -0.69 -4.34 -3.68
CA THR A 177 0.32 -5.32 -4.15
C THR A 177 -0.16 -6.12 -5.34
N GLN A 178 -1.43 -6.52 -5.38
CA GLN A 178 -2.00 -7.28 -6.50
C GLN A 178 -2.71 -6.41 -7.54
N ALA A 179 -2.77 -5.09 -7.36
CA ALA A 179 -3.49 -4.17 -8.24
C ALA A 179 -2.57 -3.40 -9.19
N VAL A 180 -1.45 -2.88 -8.70
CA VAL A 180 -0.52 -2.03 -9.49
C VAL A 180 -0.05 -2.76 -10.74
N GLY A 181 -0.24 -2.12 -11.91
CA GLY A 181 0.15 -2.66 -13.21
C GLY A 181 -0.74 -3.80 -13.74
N LYS A 182 -1.79 -4.21 -13.01
CA LYS A 182 -2.71 -5.30 -13.40
C LYS A 182 -4.14 -4.84 -13.61
N THR A 183 -4.57 -3.79 -12.92
CA THR A 183 -5.92 -3.21 -13.03
C THR A 183 -5.85 -1.70 -12.86
N ASP A 184 -6.92 -1.02 -13.26
CA ASP A 184 -7.05 0.41 -12.99
C ASP A 184 -7.11 0.64 -11.48
N LEU A 185 -6.18 1.45 -10.98
CA LEU A 185 -6.07 1.77 -9.56
C LEU A 185 -6.54 3.20 -9.31
N TRP A 186 -7.50 3.35 -8.42
CA TRP A 186 -7.97 4.64 -7.94
C TRP A 186 -7.18 5.05 -6.70
N LEU A 187 -6.41 6.14 -6.78
CA LEU A 187 -5.57 6.65 -5.67
C LEU A 187 -6.07 7.97 -5.08
N ASP A 188 -7.09 8.61 -5.68
CA ASP A 188 -7.63 9.87 -5.14
C ASP A 188 -8.34 9.61 -3.80
N GLY A 189 -7.85 10.26 -2.75
CA GLY A 189 -8.33 10.05 -1.38
C GLY A 189 -7.73 8.83 -0.67
N VAL A 190 -6.72 8.18 -1.25
CA VAL A 190 -5.88 7.17 -0.58
C VAL A 190 -4.67 7.87 0.03
N ASP A 191 -4.37 7.60 1.29
CA ASP A 191 -3.27 8.24 2.03
C ASP A 191 -1.96 7.45 1.95
N THR A 192 -2.06 6.11 1.86
CA THR A 192 -0.92 5.19 1.73
C THR A 192 -1.31 3.89 1.05
#